data_76379883c267a4837e45c244c238ea62
#
_entry.id   76379883c267a4837e45c244c238ea62
#
_cell.length_a   1.000
_cell.length_b   1.000
_cell.length_c   1.000
_cell.angle_alpha   90.00
_cell.angle_beta   90.00
_cell.angle_gamma   90.00
#
_symmetry.space_group_name_H-M   'P 1'
#
loop_
_entity.id
_entity.type
_entity.pdbx_description
1 polymer ?
#
loop_
_entity_poly.entity_id
_entity_poly.type
_entity_poly.pdbx_seq_one_letter_code
_entity_poly.pdbx_strand_id
1 'polypeptide(L)'
;MNTFIRNLLSVLGVLIVFNCNSQGQISIDNHEMSANEIKSMVGFLAADNVEGRDTGSHGIEQAALYIEKKLLSYDVTPYFSTYRDSFKINDLEAYNIVGYLEGIDSILKKEVVLIGAHYDHIGFRARPVTNDTIANGANDNASGTATVLAMAKYFGAMKNNKRSIIFALFTAEELGLRGSRHLAERLSTEKLNLYTMINFEMMGVPFLDRDYQVFATGHDLSNMAEVLNKYAGNKLVGKSEEAAKFNLFKRSDNYAFYEQFNIAAQTISSCDLTNFDFYHHVDDESDKLDYEHMASVVNKFLPTLERVINSEVQEIKMNNE
;
A
#
# COMPACT_ATOMS: atom_id res chain seq x y z
N MET A 1 2.74 85.36 53.63
CA MET A 1 3.76 85.63 52.73
C MET A 1 4.36 84.37 52.31
N ASN A 2 4.08 83.97 51.10
CA ASN A 2 4.59 82.99 50.17
C ASN A 2 4.91 81.58 50.72
N THR A 3 3.93 80.70 50.55
CA THR A 3 4.03 79.25 50.72
C THR A 3 4.08 78.63 49.32
N PHE A 4 5.23 78.01 49.00
CA PHE A 4 5.38 77.23 47.79
C PHE A 4 4.80 75.82 47.99
N ILE A 5 3.77 75.48 47.24
CA ILE A 5 3.21 74.14 47.18
C ILE A 5 3.91 73.42 46.02
N ARG A 6 4.68 72.36 46.32
CA ARG A 6 5.29 71.48 45.32
C ARG A 6 4.34 70.30 45.10
N ASN A 7 3.74 70.26 43.93
CA ASN A 7 3.01 69.10 43.46
C ASN A 7 3.96 67.98 43.05
N LEU A 8 3.85 66.85 43.69
CA LEU A 8 4.52 65.61 43.36
C LEU A 8 3.58 64.79 42.44
N LEU A 9 3.85 64.72 41.15
CA LEU A 9 3.18 63.86 40.18
C LEU A 9 3.83 62.47 40.26
N SER A 10 3.08 61.50 40.81
CA SER A 10 3.42 60.09 40.76
C SER A 10 2.98 59.54 39.43
N VAL A 11 3.94 59.24 38.57
CA VAL A 11 3.69 58.49 37.32
C VAL A 11 3.69 56.99 37.67
N LEU A 12 2.52 56.42 37.68
CA LEU A 12 2.34 54.97 37.82
C LEU A 12 2.58 54.29 36.44
N GLY A 13 3.78 53.74 36.26
CA GLY A 13 4.11 52.98 35.05
C GLY A 13 3.43 51.62 35.09
N VAL A 14 2.41 51.44 34.30
CA VAL A 14 1.81 50.13 34.07
C VAL A 14 2.71 49.34 33.10
N LEU A 15 3.47 48.38 33.60
CA LEU A 15 4.20 47.40 32.81
C LEU A 15 3.18 46.37 32.28
N ILE A 16 2.74 46.54 31.02
CA ILE A 16 2.01 45.51 30.31
C ILE A 16 3.03 44.45 29.85
N VAL A 17 3.11 43.35 30.57
CA VAL A 17 3.85 42.16 30.13
C VAL A 17 2.99 41.44 29.09
N PHE A 18 3.36 41.63 27.84
CA PHE A 18 2.82 40.77 26.73
C PHE A 18 3.45 39.39 26.90
N ASN A 19 2.71 38.47 27.52
CA ASN A 19 2.99 37.04 27.37
C ASN A 19 2.64 36.63 25.94
N CYS A 20 3.60 36.67 25.05
CA CYS A 20 3.54 35.94 23.77
C CYS A 20 3.70 34.44 24.07
N ASN A 21 2.63 33.76 24.46
CA ASN A 21 2.52 32.32 24.31
C ASN A 21 2.26 32.04 22.81
N SER A 22 3.31 32.08 22.01
CA SER A 22 3.30 31.36 20.74
C SER A 22 3.49 29.88 21.07
N GLN A 23 2.42 29.20 21.53
CA GLN A 23 2.30 27.79 21.24
C GLN A 23 2.23 27.68 19.73
N GLY A 24 3.39 27.41 19.11
CA GLY A 24 3.41 26.88 17.76
C GLY A 24 2.52 25.63 17.79
N GLN A 25 1.30 25.74 17.27
CA GLN A 25 0.59 24.59 16.78
C GLN A 25 1.55 23.97 15.76
N ILE A 26 2.26 22.92 16.15
CA ILE A 26 2.78 21.96 15.22
C ILE A 26 1.51 21.48 14.51
N SER A 27 1.25 21.96 13.30
CA SER A 27 0.34 21.29 12.40
C SER A 27 0.94 19.89 12.27
N ILE A 28 0.34 18.92 12.92
CA ILE A 28 0.51 17.52 12.56
C ILE A 28 -0.03 17.51 11.14
N ASP A 29 0.86 17.58 10.18
CA ASP A 29 0.54 17.38 8.76
C ASP A 29 -0.08 15.99 8.73
N ASN A 30 -1.40 15.95 8.55
CA ASN A 30 -2.16 14.72 8.67
C ASN A 30 -1.91 13.96 7.38
N HIS A 31 -0.85 13.14 7.35
CA HIS A 31 -0.49 12.28 6.21
C HIS A 31 -1.47 11.10 6.04
N GLU A 32 -2.59 11.14 6.75
CA GLU A 32 -3.66 10.16 6.59
C GLU A 32 -4.29 10.26 5.20
N MET A 33 -4.64 9.10 4.69
CA MET A 33 -5.38 8.98 3.43
C MET A 33 -6.88 9.12 3.68
N SER A 34 -7.51 10.02 2.96
CA SER A 34 -8.98 10.13 2.99
C SER A 34 -9.63 9.09 2.07
N ALA A 35 -10.86 8.69 2.41
CA ALA A 35 -11.68 7.82 1.57
C ALA A 35 -11.83 8.37 0.13
N ASN A 36 -11.93 9.69 -0.03
CA ASN A 36 -12.04 10.34 -1.34
C ASN A 36 -10.76 10.22 -2.18
N GLU A 37 -9.58 10.28 -1.57
CA GLU A 37 -8.31 10.08 -2.27
C GLU A 37 -8.19 8.64 -2.78
N ILE A 38 -8.51 7.65 -1.94
CA ILE A 38 -8.51 6.23 -2.32
C ILE A 38 -9.55 5.99 -3.42
N LYS A 39 -10.77 6.51 -3.25
CA LYS A 39 -11.83 6.45 -4.27
C LYS A 39 -11.39 7.03 -5.61
N SER A 40 -10.65 8.13 -5.60
CA SER A 40 -10.13 8.74 -6.83
C SER A 40 -9.10 7.84 -7.53
N MET A 41 -8.26 7.13 -6.77
CA MET A 41 -7.27 6.20 -7.35
C MET A 41 -7.94 4.95 -7.92
N VAL A 42 -8.82 4.32 -7.15
CA VAL A 42 -9.60 3.16 -7.62
C VAL A 42 -10.49 3.54 -8.79
N GLY A 43 -11.19 4.68 -8.71
CA GLY A 43 -12.08 5.14 -9.79
C GLY A 43 -11.38 5.43 -11.10
N PHE A 44 -10.09 5.80 -11.10
CA PHE A 44 -9.30 5.86 -12.33
C PHE A 44 -8.94 4.45 -12.83
N LEU A 45 -8.43 3.61 -11.93
CA LEU A 45 -7.92 2.27 -12.28
C LEU A 45 -9.06 1.31 -12.70
N ALA A 46 -10.27 1.48 -12.18
CA ALA A 46 -11.44 0.67 -12.49
C ALA A 46 -12.43 1.39 -13.42
N ALA A 47 -11.97 2.35 -14.21
CA ALA A 47 -12.83 3.01 -15.18
C ALA A 47 -12.81 2.28 -16.55
N ASP A 48 -13.92 2.33 -17.29
CA ASP A 48 -14.05 1.68 -18.60
C ASP A 48 -12.95 2.05 -19.59
N ASN A 49 -12.41 3.27 -19.50
CA ASN A 49 -11.34 3.73 -20.38
C ASN A 49 -9.97 3.06 -20.15
N VAL A 50 -9.82 2.32 -19.05
CA VAL A 50 -8.66 1.45 -18.84
C VAL A 50 -8.95 -0.02 -19.18
N GLU A 51 -10.11 -0.31 -19.77
CA GLU A 51 -10.45 -1.59 -20.43
C GLU A 51 -10.23 -2.82 -19.54
N GLY A 52 -10.44 -2.67 -18.21
CA GLY A 52 -10.18 -3.73 -17.24
C GLY A 52 -8.72 -4.17 -17.18
N ARG A 53 -7.77 -3.37 -17.64
CA ARG A 53 -6.31 -3.51 -17.46
C ARG A 53 -5.74 -4.88 -17.88
N ASP A 54 -6.34 -5.53 -18.90
CA ASP A 54 -5.83 -6.83 -19.38
C ASP A 54 -4.37 -6.69 -19.86
N THR A 55 -3.53 -7.62 -19.46
CA THR A 55 -2.09 -7.60 -19.80
C THR A 55 -1.87 -7.48 -21.31
N GLY A 56 -1.10 -6.47 -21.72
CA GLY A 56 -0.81 -6.16 -23.12
C GLY A 56 -1.87 -5.34 -23.85
N SER A 57 -2.97 -4.94 -23.19
CA SER A 57 -3.99 -4.05 -23.75
C SER A 57 -3.54 -2.59 -23.74
N HIS A 58 -4.29 -1.73 -24.45
CA HIS A 58 -4.14 -0.27 -24.31
C HIS A 58 -4.51 0.19 -22.89
N GLY A 59 -5.48 -0.44 -22.27
CA GLY A 59 -5.96 -0.09 -20.93
C GLY A 59 -4.89 -0.26 -19.87
N ILE A 60 -4.11 -1.36 -19.90
CA ILE A 60 -3.02 -1.55 -18.93
C ILE A 60 -1.89 -0.53 -19.11
N GLU A 61 -1.64 -0.05 -20.35
CA GLU A 61 -0.68 1.05 -20.59
C GLU A 61 -1.14 2.34 -19.92
N GLN A 62 -2.45 2.67 -19.98
CA GLN A 62 -2.99 3.85 -19.30
C GLN A 62 -2.88 3.72 -17.78
N ALA A 63 -3.14 2.54 -17.22
CA ALA A 63 -2.95 2.27 -15.79
C ALA A 63 -1.48 2.41 -15.38
N ALA A 64 -0.54 1.88 -16.16
CA ALA A 64 0.89 1.99 -15.93
C ALA A 64 1.37 3.46 -15.92
N LEU A 65 0.98 4.24 -16.93
CA LEU A 65 1.31 5.68 -16.99
C LEU A 65 0.75 6.45 -15.78
N TYR A 66 -0.44 6.10 -15.33
CA TYR A 66 -1.04 6.69 -14.12
C TYR A 66 -0.20 6.35 -12.89
N ILE A 67 0.18 5.08 -12.70
CA ILE A 67 0.99 4.61 -11.57
C ILE A 67 2.37 5.29 -11.57
N GLU A 68 3.06 5.31 -12.72
CA GLU A 68 4.36 5.97 -12.88
C GLU A 68 4.29 7.46 -12.48
N LYS A 69 3.25 8.17 -12.97
CA LYS A 69 3.02 9.57 -12.62
C LYS A 69 2.77 9.77 -11.12
N LYS A 70 2.03 8.86 -10.47
CA LYS A 70 1.80 8.91 -9.02
C LYS A 70 3.10 8.70 -8.26
N LEU A 71 3.87 7.65 -8.56
CA LEU A 71 5.16 7.38 -7.91
C LEU A 71 6.11 8.58 -8.05
N LEU A 72 6.22 9.14 -9.25
CA LEU A 72 7.03 10.34 -9.49
C LEU A 72 6.56 11.53 -8.64
N SER A 73 5.24 11.77 -8.54
CA SER A 73 4.68 12.86 -7.75
C SER A 73 4.84 12.67 -6.23
N TYR A 74 5.15 11.47 -5.80
CA TYR A 74 5.39 11.10 -4.40
C TYR A 74 6.90 11.02 -4.06
N ASP A 75 7.77 11.52 -4.95
CA ASP A 75 9.24 11.45 -4.79
C ASP A 75 9.78 10.02 -4.61
N VAL A 76 9.08 9.02 -5.12
CA VAL A 76 9.55 7.64 -5.23
C VAL A 76 10.27 7.49 -6.56
N THR A 77 11.54 7.10 -6.55
CA THR A 77 12.36 6.98 -7.76
C THR A 77 12.14 5.62 -8.45
N PRO A 78 12.45 5.48 -9.74
CA PRO A 78 12.51 4.15 -10.37
C PRO A 78 13.54 3.27 -9.68
N TYR A 79 13.24 1.97 -9.51
CA TYR A 79 14.23 1.00 -9.03
C TYR A 79 15.26 0.65 -10.12
N PHE A 80 14.82 0.50 -11.35
CA PHE A 80 15.68 0.28 -12.52
C PHE A 80 15.99 1.60 -13.25
N SER A 81 16.44 1.55 -14.50
CA SER A 81 16.65 2.74 -15.32
C SER A 81 15.36 3.53 -15.58
N THR A 82 14.22 2.87 -15.55
CA THR A 82 12.85 3.42 -15.58
C THR A 82 12.01 2.70 -14.54
N TYR A 83 10.75 3.09 -14.35
CA TYR A 83 9.84 2.34 -13.48
C TYR A 83 9.51 0.95 -14.04
N ARG A 84 9.68 0.71 -15.34
CA ARG A 84 9.26 -0.52 -16.02
C ARG A 84 10.30 -1.62 -15.92
N ASP A 85 9.91 -2.74 -15.34
CA ASP A 85 10.60 -4.02 -15.35
C ASP A 85 9.97 -4.88 -16.44
N SER A 86 10.50 -4.79 -17.66
CA SER A 86 9.91 -5.39 -18.86
C SER A 86 10.33 -6.82 -19.07
N PHE A 87 9.40 -7.66 -19.53
CA PHE A 87 9.61 -9.07 -19.89
C PHE A 87 8.62 -9.51 -20.97
N LYS A 88 8.76 -10.75 -21.43
CA LYS A 88 7.85 -11.34 -22.44
C LYS A 88 7.11 -12.54 -21.88
N ILE A 89 5.85 -12.64 -22.27
CA ILE A 89 5.01 -13.82 -22.11
C ILE A 89 4.69 -14.31 -23.50
N ASN A 90 5.44 -15.29 -24.02
CA ASN A 90 5.47 -15.64 -25.44
C ASN A 90 5.79 -14.40 -26.29
N ASP A 91 4.86 -13.95 -27.16
CA ASP A 91 5.01 -12.76 -28.02
C ASP A 91 4.45 -11.48 -27.37
N LEU A 92 3.84 -11.57 -26.16
CA LEU A 92 3.24 -10.46 -25.47
C LEU A 92 4.29 -9.72 -24.63
N GLU A 93 4.46 -8.41 -24.87
CA GLU A 93 5.25 -7.52 -24.01
C GLU A 93 4.46 -7.21 -22.74
N ALA A 94 5.13 -7.36 -21.60
CA ALA A 94 4.58 -7.09 -20.29
C ALA A 94 5.61 -6.38 -19.40
N TYR A 95 5.18 -5.67 -18.37
CA TYR A 95 6.10 -4.97 -17.48
C TYR A 95 5.45 -4.73 -16.10
N ASN A 96 6.22 -5.00 -15.06
CA ASN A 96 5.92 -4.50 -13.72
C ASN A 96 6.28 -3.01 -13.62
N ILE A 97 5.65 -2.29 -12.70
CA ILE A 97 6.04 -0.93 -12.34
C ILE A 97 6.71 -0.98 -10.98
N VAL A 98 7.98 -0.59 -10.92
CA VAL A 98 8.81 -0.77 -9.71
C VAL A 98 9.42 0.57 -9.28
N GLY A 99 8.93 1.07 -8.15
CA GLY A 99 9.44 2.27 -7.48
C GLY A 99 10.35 1.91 -6.31
N TYR A 100 11.23 2.84 -5.95
CA TYR A 100 12.23 2.67 -4.91
C TYR A 100 12.34 3.90 -4.02
N LEU A 101 12.43 3.69 -2.73
CA LEU A 101 12.75 4.70 -1.74
C LEU A 101 13.92 4.21 -0.90
N GLU A 102 15.10 4.85 -1.06
CA GLU A 102 16.29 4.47 -0.33
C GLU A 102 16.12 4.75 1.18
N GLY A 103 16.60 3.82 2.01
CA GLY A 103 16.61 3.97 3.46
C GLY A 103 17.63 5.01 3.92
N ILE A 104 17.32 5.70 5.01
CA ILE A 104 18.22 6.74 5.58
C ILE A 104 19.28 6.20 6.53
N ASP A 105 19.13 4.98 7.05
CA ASP A 105 20.11 4.38 7.95
C ASP A 105 21.26 3.76 7.15
N SER A 106 22.50 3.99 7.57
CA SER A 106 23.70 3.57 6.84
C SER A 106 23.89 2.04 6.75
N ILE A 107 23.28 1.28 7.65
CA ILE A 107 23.33 -0.18 7.72
C ILE A 107 22.03 -0.78 7.22
N LEU A 108 20.89 -0.38 7.82
CA LEU A 108 19.58 -0.96 7.55
C LEU A 108 19.07 -0.66 6.14
N LYS A 109 19.52 0.40 5.47
CA LYS A 109 19.16 0.68 4.08
C LYS A 109 19.53 -0.42 3.09
N LYS A 110 20.41 -1.34 3.48
CA LYS A 110 20.76 -2.52 2.67
C LYS A 110 19.71 -3.63 2.75
N GLU A 111 18.85 -3.57 3.74
CA GLU A 111 17.71 -4.47 3.89
C GLU A 111 16.48 -3.82 3.22
N VAL A 112 15.73 -4.61 2.48
CA VAL A 112 14.61 -4.11 1.69
C VAL A 112 13.30 -4.70 2.18
N VAL A 113 12.29 -3.85 2.35
CA VAL A 113 10.89 -4.26 2.50
C VAL A 113 10.20 -4.04 1.15
N LEU A 114 9.55 -5.06 0.61
CA LEU A 114 8.78 -4.95 -0.61
C LEU A 114 7.29 -4.85 -0.26
N ILE A 115 6.64 -3.83 -0.81
CA ILE A 115 5.19 -3.58 -0.71
C ILE A 115 4.62 -3.68 -2.11
N GLY A 116 3.70 -4.62 -2.34
CA GLY A 116 3.23 -4.92 -3.69
C GLY A 116 1.73 -5.11 -3.82
N ALA A 117 1.26 -5.07 -5.07
CA ALA A 117 -0.07 -5.44 -5.53
C ALA A 117 -0.03 -5.66 -7.04
N HIS A 118 -0.91 -6.48 -7.61
CA HIS A 118 -1.04 -6.50 -9.07
C HIS A 118 -1.95 -5.37 -9.55
N TYR A 119 -1.66 -4.87 -10.76
CA TYR A 119 -2.42 -3.79 -11.36
C TYR A 119 -3.15 -4.20 -12.64
N ASP A 120 -2.89 -5.41 -13.16
CA ASP A 120 -3.67 -6.01 -14.23
C ASP A 120 -5.00 -6.58 -13.71
N HIS A 121 -5.92 -6.85 -14.64
CA HIS A 121 -7.12 -7.64 -14.40
C HIS A 121 -7.53 -8.31 -15.73
N ILE A 122 -8.72 -8.91 -15.77
CA ILE A 122 -9.12 -9.81 -16.87
C ILE A 122 -9.78 -9.11 -18.08
N GLY A 123 -10.07 -7.80 -17.98
CA GLY A 123 -10.60 -7.03 -19.10
C GLY A 123 -11.88 -7.60 -19.71
N PHE A 124 -11.84 -7.89 -21.02
CA PHE A 124 -12.97 -8.48 -21.77
C PHE A 124 -13.07 -10.00 -21.65
N ARG A 125 -12.25 -10.65 -20.85
CA ARG A 125 -12.29 -12.11 -20.66
C ARG A 125 -13.36 -12.59 -19.70
N ALA A 126 -13.98 -11.68 -18.93
CA ALA A 126 -15.11 -12.01 -18.09
C ALA A 126 -16.34 -12.41 -18.91
N ARG A 127 -17.23 -13.20 -18.31
CA ARG A 127 -18.52 -13.50 -18.91
C ARG A 127 -19.40 -12.25 -18.90
N PRO A 128 -19.88 -11.77 -20.07
CA PRO A 128 -20.74 -10.61 -20.14
C PRO A 128 -22.04 -10.81 -19.33
N VAL A 129 -22.47 -9.74 -18.67
CA VAL A 129 -23.77 -9.67 -17.99
C VAL A 129 -24.51 -8.47 -18.55
N THR A 130 -25.72 -8.69 -19.05
CA THR A 130 -26.49 -7.65 -19.76
C THR A 130 -25.74 -7.06 -20.98
N ASN A 131 -25.49 -5.75 -20.98
CA ASN A 131 -24.70 -5.06 -22.02
C ASN A 131 -23.28 -4.74 -21.54
N ASP A 132 -22.95 -5.10 -20.31
CA ASP A 132 -21.60 -4.93 -19.78
C ASP A 132 -20.68 -6.07 -20.21
N THR A 133 -19.50 -5.72 -20.69
CA THR A 133 -18.52 -6.66 -21.25
C THR A 133 -17.13 -6.47 -20.65
N ILE A 134 -16.95 -5.45 -19.79
CA ILE A 134 -15.65 -5.10 -19.22
C ILE A 134 -15.64 -5.50 -17.73
N ALA A 135 -14.73 -6.38 -17.35
CA ALA A 135 -14.42 -6.59 -15.95
C ALA A 135 -13.44 -5.48 -15.51
N ASN A 136 -13.95 -4.47 -14.83
CA ASN A 136 -13.16 -3.32 -14.40
C ASN A 136 -12.23 -3.62 -13.22
N GLY A 137 -12.51 -4.68 -12.45
CA GLY A 137 -11.64 -5.16 -11.38
C GLY A 137 -11.36 -4.10 -10.33
N ALA A 138 -12.43 -3.52 -9.78
CA ALA A 138 -12.30 -2.46 -8.78
C ALA A 138 -11.74 -3.02 -7.45
N ASN A 139 -12.30 -4.15 -7.00
CA ASN A 139 -11.77 -4.86 -5.84
C ASN A 139 -10.53 -5.67 -6.25
N ASP A 140 -10.58 -6.35 -7.38
CA ASP A 140 -9.53 -7.21 -7.93
C ASP A 140 -8.83 -6.55 -9.14
N ASN A 141 -7.69 -5.81 -9.02
CA ASN A 141 -7.06 -5.43 -7.78
C ASN A 141 -6.69 -3.93 -7.82
N ALA A 142 -7.61 -3.10 -8.35
CA ALA A 142 -7.43 -1.65 -8.26
C ALA A 142 -7.37 -1.19 -6.80
N SER A 143 -8.08 -1.89 -5.89
CA SER A 143 -8.09 -1.61 -4.45
C SER A 143 -6.71 -1.84 -3.81
N GLY A 144 -6.06 -2.96 -4.10
CA GLY A 144 -4.69 -3.24 -3.65
C GLY A 144 -3.66 -2.29 -4.25
N THR A 145 -3.77 -2.01 -5.56
CA THR A 145 -2.92 -1.02 -6.25
C THR A 145 -3.05 0.36 -5.60
N ALA A 146 -4.27 0.82 -5.30
CA ALA A 146 -4.49 2.10 -4.61
C ALA A 146 -3.90 2.09 -3.18
N THR A 147 -3.96 0.95 -2.48
CA THR A 147 -3.34 0.77 -1.17
C THR A 147 -1.81 0.93 -1.24
N VAL A 148 -1.15 0.30 -2.21
CA VAL A 148 0.30 0.45 -2.44
C VAL A 148 0.66 1.89 -2.79
N LEU A 149 -0.13 2.56 -3.64
CA LEU A 149 0.08 3.98 -3.97
C LEU A 149 -0.10 4.90 -2.75
N ALA A 150 -1.02 4.59 -1.85
CA ALA A 150 -1.18 5.31 -0.58
C ALA A 150 0.05 5.15 0.33
N MET A 151 0.62 3.94 0.42
CA MET A 151 1.87 3.70 1.13
C MET A 151 3.03 4.48 0.50
N ALA A 152 3.13 4.46 -0.84
CA ALA A 152 4.16 5.21 -1.57
C ALA A 152 4.07 6.72 -1.31
N LYS A 153 2.85 7.28 -1.29
CA LYS A 153 2.62 8.70 -0.94
C LYS A 153 3.09 9.01 0.47
N TYR A 154 2.73 8.18 1.44
CA TYR A 154 3.10 8.39 2.84
C TYR A 154 4.62 8.36 3.03
N PHE A 155 5.28 7.28 2.62
CA PHE A 155 6.71 7.13 2.81
C PHE A 155 7.53 8.13 1.99
N GLY A 156 7.07 8.49 0.79
CA GLY A 156 7.69 9.51 -0.03
C GLY A 156 7.63 10.91 0.59
N ALA A 157 6.55 11.21 1.34
CA ALA A 157 6.43 12.46 2.09
C ALA A 157 7.25 12.45 3.39
N MET A 158 7.20 11.33 4.14
CA MET A 158 7.87 11.20 5.44
C MET A 158 9.39 11.09 5.33
N LYS A 159 9.90 10.35 4.35
CA LYS A 159 11.35 10.12 4.11
C LYS A 159 12.13 9.73 5.39
N ASN A 160 11.49 8.97 6.27
CA ASN A 160 12.02 8.56 7.56
C ASN A 160 12.27 7.05 7.68
N ASN A 161 12.17 6.32 6.56
CA ASN A 161 12.37 4.89 6.48
C ASN A 161 13.84 4.51 6.67
N LYS A 162 14.20 3.77 7.73
CA LYS A 162 15.56 3.27 7.95
C LYS A 162 15.95 2.23 6.90
N ARG A 163 15.06 1.26 6.60
CA ARG A 163 15.22 0.28 5.51
C ARG A 163 14.77 0.87 4.20
N SER A 164 15.32 0.39 3.12
CA SER A 164 14.83 0.72 1.79
C SER A 164 13.48 0.05 1.52
N ILE A 165 12.67 0.69 0.69
CA ILE A 165 11.36 0.19 0.31
C ILE A 165 11.31 0.05 -1.21
N ILE A 166 10.84 -1.10 -1.69
CA ILE A 166 10.41 -1.30 -3.07
C ILE A 166 8.89 -1.31 -3.10
N PHE A 167 8.31 -0.46 -3.94
CA PHE A 167 6.89 -0.50 -4.30
C PHE A 167 6.77 -1.18 -5.65
N ALA A 168 6.15 -2.37 -5.67
CA ALA A 168 6.03 -3.19 -6.86
C ALA A 168 4.58 -3.36 -7.28
N LEU A 169 4.21 -2.85 -8.45
CA LEU A 169 2.91 -3.07 -9.07
C LEU A 169 3.11 -4.11 -10.17
N PHE A 170 2.55 -5.31 -9.94
CA PHE A 170 2.78 -6.45 -10.82
C PHE A 170 1.77 -6.48 -11.97
N THR A 171 2.22 -6.91 -13.14
CA THR A 171 1.37 -7.26 -14.28
C THR A 171 1.26 -8.77 -14.43
N ALA A 172 0.28 -9.22 -15.20
CA ALA A 172 0.11 -10.62 -15.55
C ALA A 172 0.01 -11.57 -14.33
N GLU A 173 -0.56 -11.08 -13.24
CA GLU A 173 -0.98 -11.91 -12.11
C GLU A 173 -2.05 -12.89 -12.60
N GLU A 174 -3.04 -12.39 -13.33
CA GLU A 174 -4.17 -13.11 -13.93
C GLU A 174 -3.77 -14.11 -15.04
N LEU A 175 -2.52 -14.08 -15.44
CA LEU A 175 -1.89 -15.06 -16.33
C LEU A 175 -1.00 -16.06 -15.59
N GLY A 176 -1.14 -16.15 -14.26
CA GLY A 176 -0.44 -17.09 -13.39
C GLY A 176 0.84 -16.53 -12.79
N LEU A 177 0.76 -15.37 -12.13
CA LEU A 177 1.83 -14.73 -11.35
C LEU A 177 3.09 -14.42 -12.18
N ARG A 178 2.92 -14.10 -13.48
CA ARG A 178 4.07 -13.97 -14.38
C ARG A 178 4.97 -12.79 -14.04
N GLY A 179 4.37 -11.65 -13.66
CA GLY A 179 5.11 -10.45 -13.31
C GLY A 179 5.88 -10.61 -12.00
N SER A 180 5.22 -11.10 -10.96
CA SER A 180 5.88 -11.30 -9.66
C SER A 180 6.98 -12.38 -9.72
N ARG A 181 6.78 -13.47 -10.49
CA ARG A 181 7.83 -14.48 -10.71
C ARG A 181 9.04 -13.90 -11.43
N HIS A 182 8.81 -13.10 -12.49
CA HIS A 182 9.88 -12.43 -13.20
C HIS A 182 10.69 -11.50 -12.29
N LEU A 183 9.99 -10.63 -11.52
CA LEU A 183 10.67 -9.69 -10.62
C LEU A 183 11.39 -10.42 -9.48
N ALA A 184 10.78 -11.45 -8.87
CA ALA A 184 11.40 -12.22 -7.80
C ALA A 184 12.68 -12.92 -8.26
N GLU A 185 12.69 -13.56 -9.45
CA GLU A 185 13.87 -14.19 -10.04
C GLU A 185 14.96 -13.16 -10.32
N ARG A 186 14.61 -12.01 -10.91
CA ARG A 186 15.55 -10.92 -11.20
C ARG A 186 16.20 -10.38 -9.95
N LEU A 187 15.42 -10.02 -8.93
CA LEU A 187 15.95 -9.48 -7.66
C LEU A 187 16.77 -10.50 -6.89
N SER A 188 16.42 -11.77 -6.96
CA SER A 188 17.24 -12.86 -6.39
C SER A 188 18.58 -13.03 -7.12
N THR A 189 18.61 -12.92 -8.44
CA THR A 189 19.82 -12.93 -9.25
C THR A 189 20.74 -11.75 -8.90
N GLU A 190 20.16 -10.57 -8.64
CA GLU A 190 20.85 -9.38 -8.16
C GLU A 190 21.29 -9.50 -6.68
N LYS A 191 20.93 -10.59 -5.99
CA LYS A 191 21.22 -10.87 -4.58
C LYS A 191 20.68 -9.80 -3.65
N LEU A 192 19.48 -9.30 -3.95
CA LEU A 192 18.80 -8.33 -3.09
C LEU A 192 18.64 -8.90 -1.68
N ASN A 193 19.00 -8.11 -0.66
CA ASN A 193 18.74 -8.46 0.74
C ASN A 193 17.28 -8.11 1.09
N LEU A 194 16.37 -8.96 0.62
CA LEU A 194 14.94 -8.81 0.85
C LEU A 194 14.57 -9.33 2.24
N TYR A 195 14.13 -8.45 3.11
CA TYR A 195 13.73 -8.78 4.48
C TYR A 195 12.35 -9.43 4.52
N THR A 196 11.37 -8.80 3.91
CA THR A 196 9.97 -9.29 3.88
C THR A 196 9.22 -8.69 2.71
N MET A 197 8.15 -9.36 2.28
CA MET A 197 7.22 -8.83 1.28
C MET A 197 5.81 -8.83 1.84
N ILE A 198 5.13 -7.70 1.69
CA ILE A 198 3.72 -7.51 2.06
C ILE A 198 2.97 -7.14 0.79
N ASN A 199 2.11 -8.04 0.36
CA ASN A 199 1.25 -7.85 -0.80
C ASN A 199 -0.14 -7.40 -0.36
N PHE A 200 -0.81 -6.57 -1.14
CA PHE A 200 -2.18 -6.11 -0.89
C PHE A 200 -3.10 -6.54 -2.02
N GLU A 201 -4.20 -7.18 -1.67
CA GLU A 201 -5.14 -7.69 -2.65
C GLU A 201 -6.57 -7.65 -2.13
N MET A 202 -7.51 -7.18 -2.98
CA MET A 202 -8.95 -7.16 -2.70
C MET A 202 -9.26 -6.48 -1.35
N MET A 203 -8.90 -5.20 -1.23
CA MET A 203 -8.98 -4.42 0.01
C MET A 203 -10.31 -3.65 0.19
N GLY A 204 -11.24 -3.79 -0.76
CA GLY A 204 -12.40 -2.91 -0.88
C GLY A 204 -13.63 -3.30 -0.05
N VAL A 205 -13.68 -4.49 0.54
CA VAL A 205 -14.89 -4.98 1.23
C VAL A 205 -14.60 -5.35 2.68
N PRO A 206 -15.39 -4.85 3.65
CA PRO A 206 -15.19 -5.19 5.07
C PRO A 206 -15.73 -6.57 5.41
N PHE A 207 -15.13 -7.22 6.39
CA PHE A 207 -15.79 -8.32 7.13
C PHE A 207 -16.77 -7.72 8.15
N LEU A 208 -17.99 -8.26 8.19
CA LEU A 208 -19.03 -7.82 9.11
C LEU A 208 -19.11 -8.68 10.39
N ASP A 209 -18.53 -9.87 10.36
CA ASP A 209 -18.65 -10.91 11.40
C ASP A 209 -17.29 -11.32 12.00
N ARG A 210 -16.24 -10.54 11.77
CA ARG A 210 -14.88 -10.82 12.23
C ARG A 210 -14.40 -9.77 13.24
N ASP A 211 -13.52 -10.16 14.12
CA ASP A 211 -12.86 -9.29 15.10
C ASP A 211 -11.56 -8.66 14.57
N TYR A 212 -11.34 -8.75 13.25
CA TYR A 212 -10.22 -8.16 12.52
C TYR A 212 -10.70 -7.50 11.23
N GLN A 213 -9.92 -6.58 10.67
CA GLN A 213 -10.30 -5.87 9.44
C GLN A 213 -9.77 -6.55 8.17
N VAL A 214 -8.62 -7.20 8.26
CA VAL A 214 -7.96 -7.92 7.16
C VAL A 214 -7.39 -9.23 7.67
N PHE A 215 -7.03 -10.13 6.77
CA PHE A 215 -6.30 -11.35 7.11
C PHE A 215 -5.00 -11.45 6.33
N ALA A 216 -4.07 -12.28 6.83
CA ALA A 216 -2.86 -12.65 6.10
C ALA A 216 -3.04 -14.04 5.49
N THR A 217 -2.78 -14.18 4.19
CA THR A 217 -2.72 -15.51 3.56
C THR A 217 -1.52 -16.28 4.09
N GLY A 218 -1.63 -17.60 4.23
CA GLY A 218 -0.55 -18.39 4.82
C GLY A 218 -0.20 -17.96 6.25
N HIS A 219 -1.19 -17.51 7.03
CA HIS A 219 -1.05 -16.93 8.38
C HIS A 219 -0.09 -17.70 9.28
N ASP A 220 -0.14 -19.03 9.25
CA ASP A 220 0.64 -19.88 10.15
C ASP A 220 2.08 -20.14 9.65
N LEU A 221 2.48 -19.60 8.50
CA LEU A 221 3.82 -19.77 7.92
C LEU A 221 4.85 -18.79 8.50
N SER A 222 4.40 -17.67 9.06
CA SER A 222 5.27 -16.67 9.68
C SER A 222 4.57 -15.97 10.85
N ASN A 223 5.32 -15.18 11.60
CA ASN A 223 4.79 -14.33 12.66
C ASN A 223 4.35 -12.94 12.16
N MET A 224 4.20 -12.73 10.83
CA MET A 224 3.88 -11.41 10.26
C MET A 224 2.62 -10.80 10.89
N ALA A 225 1.53 -11.57 10.99
CA ALA A 225 0.28 -11.07 11.60
C ALA A 225 0.45 -10.64 13.05
N GLU A 226 1.25 -11.38 13.85
CA GLU A 226 1.55 -11.03 15.24
C GLU A 226 2.32 -9.72 15.35
N VAL A 227 3.36 -9.54 14.52
CA VAL A 227 4.16 -8.31 14.49
C VAL A 227 3.33 -7.11 14.04
N LEU A 228 2.52 -7.27 12.99
CA LEU A 228 1.62 -6.21 12.52
C LEU A 228 0.59 -5.82 13.60
N ASN A 229 -0.03 -6.79 14.27
CA ASN A 229 -0.98 -6.55 15.37
C ASN A 229 -0.32 -5.89 16.58
N LYS A 230 0.89 -6.31 16.94
CA LYS A 230 1.69 -5.67 18.00
C LYS A 230 1.86 -4.17 17.73
N TYR A 231 2.20 -3.81 16.49
CA TYR A 231 2.45 -2.42 16.14
C TYR A 231 1.18 -1.61 15.87
N ALA A 232 0.12 -2.24 15.38
CA ALA A 232 -1.21 -1.62 15.26
C ALA A 232 -1.87 -1.37 16.63
N GLY A 233 -1.45 -2.10 17.68
CA GLY A 233 -2.03 -2.01 19.02
C GLY A 233 -3.43 -2.63 19.15
N ASN A 234 -3.86 -3.38 18.13
CA ASN A 234 -5.12 -4.10 18.10
C ASN A 234 -5.03 -5.29 17.14
N LYS A 235 -6.08 -6.11 17.07
CA LYS A 235 -6.18 -7.24 16.12
C LYS A 235 -6.58 -6.72 14.72
N LEU A 236 -5.65 -6.07 14.04
CA LEU A 236 -5.84 -5.58 12.67
C LEU A 236 -5.88 -6.72 11.66
N VAL A 237 -4.93 -7.67 11.80
CA VAL A 237 -4.73 -8.81 10.90
C VAL A 237 -5.13 -10.10 11.59
N GLY A 238 -6.06 -10.83 11.00
CA GLY A 238 -6.52 -12.12 11.48
C GLY A 238 -6.12 -13.28 10.59
N LYS A 239 -6.74 -14.44 10.87
CA LYS A 239 -6.64 -15.68 10.09
C LYS A 239 -8.00 -15.97 9.47
N SER A 240 -8.05 -16.24 8.16
CA SER A 240 -9.24 -16.74 7.48
C SER A 240 -9.06 -18.21 7.16
N GLU A 241 -9.94 -19.05 7.70
CA GLU A 241 -9.99 -20.49 7.37
C GLU A 241 -10.49 -20.70 5.93
N GLU A 242 -11.33 -19.80 5.42
CA GLU A 242 -11.81 -19.86 4.03
C GLU A 242 -10.67 -19.56 3.05
N ALA A 243 -9.85 -18.56 3.34
CA ALA A 243 -8.65 -18.28 2.54
C ALA A 243 -7.70 -19.50 2.47
N ALA A 244 -7.58 -20.27 3.55
CA ALA A 244 -6.81 -21.50 3.58
C ALA A 244 -7.46 -22.59 2.71
N LYS A 245 -8.77 -22.77 2.78
CA LYS A 245 -9.53 -23.74 1.96
C LYS A 245 -9.41 -23.44 0.46
N PHE A 246 -9.47 -22.15 0.08
CA PHE A 246 -9.30 -21.70 -1.30
C PHE A 246 -7.84 -21.64 -1.74
N ASN A 247 -6.89 -21.97 -0.84
CA ASN A 247 -5.45 -21.93 -1.09
C ASN A 247 -4.96 -20.55 -1.59
N LEU A 248 -5.52 -19.46 -1.05
CA LEU A 248 -5.23 -18.10 -1.52
C LEU A 248 -3.76 -17.72 -1.37
N PHE A 249 -3.03 -18.30 -0.43
CA PHE A 249 -1.60 -18.08 -0.26
C PHE A 249 -0.78 -18.32 -1.54
N LYS A 250 -1.18 -19.32 -2.34
CA LYS A 250 -0.47 -19.68 -3.60
C LYS A 250 -1.06 -19.02 -4.85
N ARG A 251 -2.06 -18.17 -4.67
CA ARG A 251 -2.82 -17.59 -5.77
C ARG A 251 -2.60 -16.08 -5.93
N SER A 252 -1.60 -15.52 -5.25
CA SER A 252 -1.24 -14.12 -5.36
C SER A 252 0.28 -13.92 -5.37
N ASP A 253 0.73 -12.74 -5.71
CA ASP A 253 2.12 -12.35 -6.01
C ASP A 253 3.11 -12.61 -4.89
N ASN A 254 2.65 -12.65 -3.62
CA ASN A 254 3.47 -13.00 -2.47
C ASN A 254 4.15 -14.37 -2.64
N TYR A 255 3.49 -15.30 -3.33
CA TYR A 255 3.97 -16.67 -3.44
C TYR A 255 5.27 -16.77 -4.23
N ALA A 256 5.45 -15.94 -5.26
CA ALA A 256 6.69 -15.89 -6.03
C ALA A 256 7.90 -15.50 -5.16
N PHE A 257 7.73 -14.54 -4.25
CA PHE A 257 8.78 -14.10 -3.35
C PHE A 257 9.04 -15.09 -2.21
N TYR A 258 7.97 -15.71 -1.69
CA TYR A 258 8.09 -16.79 -0.71
C TYR A 258 8.94 -17.96 -1.27
N GLU A 259 8.64 -18.42 -2.48
CA GLU A 259 9.39 -19.52 -3.13
C GLU A 259 10.84 -19.13 -3.44
N GLN A 260 11.06 -17.91 -3.95
CA GLN A 260 12.36 -17.50 -4.48
C GLN A 260 13.35 -17.10 -3.38
N PHE A 261 12.88 -16.46 -2.31
CA PHE A 261 13.72 -15.90 -1.25
C PHE A 261 13.67 -16.68 0.07
N ASN A 262 12.70 -17.58 0.24
CA ASN A 262 12.46 -18.31 1.50
C ASN A 262 12.29 -17.37 2.70
N ILE A 263 11.47 -16.31 2.54
CA ILE A 263 11.17 -15.30 3.54
C ILE A 263 9.67 -15.26 3.85
N ALA A 264 9.29 -14.54 4.92
CA ALA A 264 7.92 -14.18 5.16
C ALA A 264 7.44 -13.23 4.05
N ALA A 265 6.60 -13.75 3.14
CA ALA A 265 5.96 -13.03 2.06
C ALA A 265 4.47 -13.44 2.05
N GLN A 266 3.59 -12.50 2.39
CA GLN A 266 2.17 -12.78 2.59
C GLN A 266 1.30 -11.71 1.96
N THR A 267 0.12 -12.12 1.50
CA THR A 267 -0.91 -11.19 1.04
C THR A 267 -1.81 -10.82 2.19
N ILE A 268 -2.06 -9.53 2.34
CA ILE A 268 -3.06 -8.92 3.20
C ILE A 268 -4.28 -8.63 2.35
N SER A 269 -5.46 -9.12 2.80
CA SER A 269 -6.72 -8.93 2.08
C SER A 269 -7.89 -8.73 3.04
N SER A 270 -8.92 -8.01 2.61
CA SER A 270 -10.21 -7.93 3.28
C SER A 270 -11.29 -8.77 2.59
N CYS A 271 -10.92 -9.59 1.61
CA CYS A 271 -11.82 -10.46 0.86
C CYS A 271 -11.30 -11.90 0.84
N ASP A 272 -12.02 -12.83 1.42
CA ASP A 272 -11.70 -14.27 1.41
C ASP A 272 -12.59 -15.08 0.45
N LEU A 273 -13.19 -14.39 -0.52
CA LEU A 273 -14.14 -14.89 -1.53
C LEU A 273 -15.51 -15.33 -0.97
N THR A 274 -15.75 -15.19 0.31
CA THR A 274 -17.08 -15.48 0.90
C THR A 274 -17.89 -14.19 1.14
N ASN A 275 -17.24 -13.03 1.11
CA ASN A 275 -17.84 -11.73 1.37
C ASN A 275 -17.89 -10.81 0.12
N PHE A 276 -17.65 -11.38 -1.09
CA PHE A 276 -17.69 -10.63 -2.35
C PHE A 276 -18.10 -11.53 -3.52
N ASP A 277 -19.28 -11.28 -4.10
CA ASP A 277 -19.88 -12.13 -5.14
C ASP A 277 -19.38 -11.81 -6.57
N PHE A 278 -18.56 -10.75 -6.74
CA PHE A 278 -18.19 -10.23 -8.05
C PHE A 278 -16.74 -10.54 -8.45
N TYR A 279 -16.09 -11.50 -7.80
CA TYR A 279 -14.74 -11.94 -8.18
C TYR A 279 -14.72 -12.42 -9.63
N HIS A 280 -13.83 -11.84 -10.47
CA HIS A 280 -13.74 -12.09 -11.91
C HIS A 280 -15.06 -11.85 -12.66
N HIS A 281 -15.81 -10.84 -12.24
CA HIS A 281 -17.12 -10.49 -12.79
C HIS A 281 -17.15 -9.06 -13.30
N VAL A 282 -17.99 -8.77 -14.31
CA VAL A 282 -18.16 -7.39 -14.82
C VAL A 282 -18.73 -6.42 -13.79
N ASP A 283 -19.43 -6.93 -12.77
CA ASP A 283 -19.94 -6.11 -11.65
C ASP A 283 -18.89 -5.86 -10.54
N ASP A 284 -17.62 -6.22 -10.73
CA ASP A 284 -16.54 -5.76 -9.84
C ASP A 284 -16.22 -4.30 -10.12
N GLU A 285 -17.12 -3.44 -9.64
CA GLU A 285 -17.19 -2.02 -9.91
C GLU A 285 -16.85 -1.16 -8.69
N SER A 286 -16.40 0.07 -8.97
CA SER A 286 -15.99 1.05 -7.97
C SER A 286 -17.09 1.39 -6.95
N ASP A 287 -18.37 1.29 -7.31
CA ASP A 287 -19.53 1.55 -6.44
C ASP A 287 -19.82 0.40 -5.45
N LYS A 288 -19.19 -0.76 -5.60
CA LYS A 288 -19.29 -1.91 -4.69
C LYS A 288 -18.35 -1.83 -3.49
N LEU A 289 -17.42 -0.88 -3.49
CA LEU A 289 -16.37 -0.81 -2.48
C LEU A 289 -16.71 0.15 -1.34
N ASP A 290 -16.26 -0.19 -0.14
CA ASP A 290 -16.32 0.65 1.05
C ASP A 290 -15.00 1.42 1.23
N TYR A 291 -14.99 2.67 0.77
CA TYR A 291 -13.80 3.52 0.82
C TYR A 291 -13.43 4.02 2.22
N GLU A 292 -14.41 4.09 3.14
CA GLU A 292 -14.15 4.40 4.55
C GLU A 292 -13.42 3.22 5.23
N HIS A 293 -13.84 1.99 4.91
CA HIS A 293 -13.12 0.80 5.33
C HIS A 293 -11.68 0.82 4.80
N MET A 294 -11.49 1.04 3.48
CA MET A 294 -10.16 1.10 2.87
C MET A 294 -9.28 2.16 3.54
N ALA A 295 -9.79 3.37 3.74
CA ALA A 295 -9.07 4.46 4.41
C ALA A 295 -8.71 4.10 5.85
N SER A 296 -9.64 3.50 6.60
CA SER A 296 -9.40 3.02 7.96
C SER A 296 -8.27 1.99 8.01
N VAL A 297 -8.29 1.01 7.10
CA VAL A 297 -7.24 -0.04 7.03
C VAL A 297 -5.90 0.58 6.65
N VAL A 298 -5.84 1.37 5.58
CA VAL A 298 -4.62 2.04 5.12
C VAL A 298 -4.01 2.85 6.26
N ASN A 299 -4.78 3.72 6.92
CA ASN A 299 -4.30 4.60 7.98
C ASN A 299 -3.80 3.86 9.22
N LYS A 300 -4.24 2.62 9.46
CA LYS A 300 -3.68 1.74 10.49
C LYS A 300 -2.38 1.09 10.03
N PHE A 301 -2.28 0.73 8.75
CA PHE A 301 -1.05 0.15 8.19
C PHE A 301 0.09 1.16 8.09
N LEU A 302 -0.15 2.43 7.79
CA LEU A 302 0.90 3.44 7.65
C LEU A 302 1.85 3.48 8.85
N PRO A 303 1.40 3.76 10.10
CA PRO A 303 2.28 3.78 11.26
C PRO A 303 2.77 2.37 11.65
N THR A 304 2.01 1.32 11.32
CA THR A 304 2.40 -0.06 11.60
C THR A 304 3.61 -0.46 10.75
N LEU A 305 3.56 -0.20 9.45
CA LEU A 305 4.67 -0.48 8.53
C LEU A 305 5.87 0.42 8.80
N GLU A 306 5.65 1.68 9.18
CA GLU A 306 6.74 2.56 9.59
C GLU A 306 7.55 1.95 10.74
N ARG A 307 6.88 1.35 11.73
CA ARG A 307 7.56 0.67 12.85
C ARG A 307 8.31 -0.60 12.40
N VAL A 308 7.73 -1.41 11.51
CA VAL A 308 8.40 -2.58 10.93
C VAL A 308 9.65 -2.17 10.15
N ILE A 309 9.53 -1.16 9.30
CA ILE A 309 10.62 -0.66 8.44
C ILE A 309 11.75 -0.04 9.28
N ASN A 310 11.41 0.59 10.41
CA ASN A 310 12.35 1.29 11.28
C ASN A 310 12.85 0.47 12.48
N SER A 311 12.39 -0.77 12.67
CA SER A 311 12.86 -1.66 13.72
C SER A 311 14.37 -1.94 13.57
N GLU A 312 15.08 -1.99 14.70
CA GLU A 312 16.52 -2.30 14.76
C GLU A 312 16.85 -3.73 14.27
N VAL A 313 15.88 -4.63 14.36
CA VAL A 313 16.02 -6.04 13.99
C VAL A 313 14.93 -6.46 13.01
N GLN A 314 15.15 -7.54 12.30
CA GLN A 314 14.13 -8.21 11.49
C GLN A 314 13.19 -8.99 12.42
N GLU A 315 12.04 -8.41 12.75
CA GLU A 315 11.06 -9.03 13.67
C GLU A 315 10.15 -10.03 12.96
N ILE A 316 9.83 -9.77 11.68
CA ILE A 316 9.02 -10.70 10.87
C ILE A 316 9.91 -11.85 10.44
N LYS A 317 9.49 -13.08 10.75
CA LYS A 317 10.26 -14.31 10.49
C LYS A 317 9.34 -15.45 10.11
N MET A 318 9.88 -16.43 9.41
CA MET A 318 9.21 -17.71 9.21
C MET A 318 9.08 -18.47 10.54
N ASN A 319 7.95 -19.15 10.76
CA ASN A 319 7.68 -19.86 12.03
C ASN A 319 8.51 -21.13 12.25
N ASN A 320 9.27 -21.56 11.26
CA ASN A 320 10.13 -22.78 11.35
C ASN A 320 11.63 -22.45 11.45
N GLU A 321 11.98 -21.21 11.78
CA GLU A 321 13.35 -20.75 12.01
C GLU A 321 13.69 -20.59 13.49
#